data_a419d949b214004c2566f6f022c58f09
#
_entry.id   a419d949b214004c2566f6f022c58f09
#
_cell.length_a   1.000
_cell.length_b   1.000
_cell.length_c   1.000
_cell.angle_alpha   90.00
_cell.angle_beta   90.00
_cell.angle_gamma   90.00
#
_symmetry.space_group_name_H-M   'P 1'
#
loop_
_entity.id
_entity.type
_entity.pdbx_description
1 polymer ?
#
loop_
_entity_poly.entity_id
_entity_poly.type
_entity_poly.pdbx_seq_one_letter_code
_entity_poly.pdbx_strand_id
1 'polypeptide(L)'
;FKAQPQLFQSRYVVEKESYTKVIRENNSCFADVDGDGKEEEISYSVAHDEYGFGGAITVTCDGQTFDTTEVDKDASDAYGAYGAYSSEGYVLHTSDGRTYLYLQHLDDNDYRYVNVFRLDQGRPSYVGYEGMAWYNAQILDPDSFMLYTRLDVLGTYYGMKRYHVDEAGLPASDDEAYVINESSMLRSTRDLAVTILEKNGSETEATVPSGTGYTIFRTDGASYA
;
A
#
# COMPACT_ATOMS: atom_id res chain seq x y z
N PHE A 1 -62.05 -12.36 11.16
CA PHE A 1 -60.79 -12.02 10.53
C PHE A 1 -59.67 -12.31 11.50
N LYS A 2 -58.87 -13.40 11.25
CA LYS A 2 -57.65 -13.71 12.00
C LYS A 2 -56.51 -13.09 11.20
N ALA A 3 -55.85 -12.06 11.74
CA ALA A 3 -54.64 -11.53 11.21
C ALA A 3 -53.53 -12.57 11.40
N GLN A 4 -52.89 -13.02 10.31
CA GLN A 4 -51.63 -13.80 10.39
C GLN A 4 -50.51 -12.85 10.80
N PRO A 5 -49.65 -13.22 11.76
CA PRO A 5 -48.45 -12.46 12.06
C PRO A 5 -47.51 -12.54 10.87
N GLN A 6 -47.21 -11.40 10.26
CA GLN A 6 -46.10 -11.32 9.32
C GLN A 6 -44.82 -11.60 10.10
N LEU A 7 -44.19 -12.71 9.84
CA LEU A 7 -42.81 -12.98 10.23
C LEU A 7 -41.92 -11.96 9.50
N PHE A 8 -41.48 -10.95 10.21
CA PHE A 8 -40.31 -10.15 9.79
C PHE A 8 -39.11 -11.08 9.80
N GLN A 9 -38.77 -11.65 8.67
CA GLN A 9 -37.42 -12.13 8.44
C GLN A 9 -36.54 -10.90 8.31
N SER A 10 -35.92 -10.48 9.42
CA SER A 10 -34.74 -9.63 9.35
C SER A 10 -33.68 -10.44 8.60
N ARG A 11 -33.45 -10.10 7.34
CA ARG A 11 -32.22 -10.49 6.68
C ARG A 11 -31.13 -9.75 7.43
N TYR A 12 -30.46 -10.44 8.33
CA TYR A 12 -29.13 -10.05 8.74
C TYR A 12 -28.28 -10.20 7.48
N VAL A 13 -28.01 -9.08 6.81
CA VAL A 13 -26.87 -8.96 5.93
C VAL A 13 -25.70 -9.00 6.91
N VAL A 14 -25.00 -10.10 6.99
CA VAL A 14 -23.68 -10.14 7.61
C VAL A 14 -22.83 -9.28 6.65
N GLU A 15 -22.65 -8.01 6.99
CA GLU A 15 -21.60 -7.22 6.35
C GLU A 15 -20.32 -8.00 6.64
N LYS A 16 -19.63 -8.43 5.61
CA LYS A 16 -18.31 -9.02 5.74
C LYS A 16 -17.43 -7.88 6.27
N GLU A 17 -17.00 -8.04 7.51
CA GLU A 17 -16.16 -7.02 8.15
C GLU A 17 -14.76 -7.09 7.52
N SER A 18 -14.32 -5.98 6.93
CA SER A 18 -12.93 -5.81 6.57
C SER A 18 -12.07 -5.76 7.84
N TYR A 19 -10.87 -6.31 7.79
CA TYR A 19 -9.93 -6.24 8.92
C TYR A 19 -8.49 -6.23 8.46
N THR A 20 -7.62 -5.83 9.37
CA THR A 20 -6.17 -5.85 9.20
C THR A 20 -5.51 -6.51 10.40
N LYS A 21 -4.54 -7.40 10.16
CA LYS A 21 -3.70 -8.00 11.21
C LYS A 21 -2.23 -7.76 10.88
N VAL A 22 -1.47 -7.37 11.89
CA VAL A 22 -0.01 -7.23 11.75
C VAL A 22 0.65 -8.61 11.83
N ILE A 23 1.60 -8.86 10.96
CA ILE A 23 2.44 -10.06 10.96
C ILE A 23 3.91 -9.65 10.93
N ARG A 24 4.77 -10.43 11.57
CA ARG A 24 6.22 -10.23 11.57
C ARG A 24 6.93 -11.43 10.99
N GLU A 25 8.07 -11.16 10.38
CA GLU A 25 8.94 -12.17 9.84
C GLU A 25 9.24 -13.28 10.86
N ASN A 26 9.21 -14.52 10.41
CA ASN A 26 9.40 -15.73 11.22
C ASN A 26 8.39 -15.92 12.38
N ASN A 27 7.29 -15.16 12.38
CA ASN A 27 6.17 -15.34 13.30
C ASN A 27 4.92 -15.76 12.52
N SER A 28 3.97 -16.34 13.22
CA SER A 28 2.66 -16.65 12.68
C SER A 28 1.60 -15.65 13.13
N CYS A 29 0.60 -15.43 12.29
CA CYS A 29 -0.69 -14.86 12.70
C CYS A 29 -1.83 -15.78 12.23
N PHE A 30 -3.02 -15.61 12.79
CA PHE A 30 -4.20 -16.41 12.46
C PHE A 30 -5.30 -15.49 11.94
N ALA A 31 -5.89 -15.85 10.81
CA ALA A 31 -6.97 -15.11 10.16
C ALA A 31 -7.85 -16.04 9.33
N ASP A 32 -9.16 -15.80 9.32
CA ASP A 32 -10.11 -16.47 8.43
C ASP A 32 -9.91 -15.88 7.01
N VAL A 33 -9.08 -16.53 6.20
CA VAL A 33 -8.68 -15.99 4.89
C VAL A 33 -9.67 -16.29 3.78
N ASP A 34 -10.49 -17.31 3.91
CA ASP A 34 -11.44 -17.75 2.89
C ASP A 34 -12.92 -17.56 3.27
N GLY A 35 -13.18 -17.09 4.49
CA GLY A 35 -14.51 -16.76 5.00
C GLY A 35 -15.32 -18.00 5.43
N ASP A 36 -14.66 -19.12 5.76
CA ASP A 36 -15.31 -20.35 6.21
C ASP A 36 -15.61 -20.36 7.72
N GLY A 37 -15.14 -19.34 8.45
CA GLY A 37 -15.31 -19.15 9.89
C GLY A 37 -14.23 -19.85 10.74
N LYS A 38 -13.17 -20.36 10.12
CA LYS A 38 -11.97 -20.86 10.79
C LYS A 38 -10.80 -19.95 10.47
N GLU A 39 -9.87 -19.89 11.40
CA GLU A 39 -8.65 -19.11 11.19
C GLU A 39 -7.54 -20.03 10.66
N GLU A 40 -6.94 -19.63 9.53
CA GLU A 40 -5.75 -20.25 8.96
C GLU A 40 -4.49 -19.64 9.59
N GLU A 41 -3.46 -20.48 9.76
CA GLU A 41 -2.14 -20.01 10.15
C GLU A 41 -1.40 -19.43 8.97
N ILE A 42 -0.99 -18.16 9.10
CA ILE A 42 -0.23 -17.41 8.09
C ILE A 42 1.15 -17.11 8.65
N SER A 43 2.19 -17.37 7.87
CA SER A 43 3.57 -16.99 8.22
C SER A 43 4.34 -16.60 6.96
N TYR A 44 5.41 -15.84 7.15
CA TYR A 44 6.39 -15.60 6.10
C TYR A 44 7.80 -15.56 6.66
N SER A 45 8.75 -15.83 5.77
CA SER A 45 10.18 -15.67 6.01
C SER A 45 10.87 -15.08 4.81
N VAL A 46 12.01 -14.41 5.04
CA VAL A 46 12.87 -13.87 4.00
C VAL A 46 14.22 -14.59 4.08
N ALA A 47 14.70 -15.10 2.95
CA ALA A 47 16.05 -15.63 2.89
C ALA A 47 17.05 -14.48 2.97
N HIS A 48 17.96 -14.51 3.94
CA HIS A 48 19.01 -13.51 4.11
C HIS A 48 20.37 -14.10 3.72
N ASP A 49 21.17 -13.31 3.01
CA ASP A 49 22.57 -13.67 2.73
C ASP A 49 23.47 -13.44 3.96
N GLU A 50 24.77 -13.71 3.80
CA GLU A 50 25.76 -13.54 4.88
C GLU A 50 25.95 -12.09 5.35
N TYR A 51 25.49 -11.11 4.58
CA TYR A 51 25.51 -9.68 4.92
C TYR A 51 24.17 -9.18 5.45
N GLY A 52 23.15 -10.03 5.52
CA GLY A 52 21.80 -9.71 5.97
C GLY A 52 20.92 -9.10 4.89
N PHE A 53 21.34 -9.10 3.61
CA PHE A 53 20.47 -8.67 2.52
C PHE A 53 19.36 -9.70 2.29
N GLY A 54 18.15 -9.21 2.14
CA GLY A 54 16.99 -10.05 1.84
C GLY A 54 17.03 -10.58 0.40
N GLY A 55 16.52 -11.78 0.25
CA GLY A 55 16.36 -12.48 -1.01
C GLY A 55 14.93 -12.97 -1.19
N ALA A 56 14.79 -14.27 -1.52
CA ALA A 56 13.49 -14.87 -1.72
C ALA A 56 12.59 -14.78 -0.48
N ILE A 57 11.30 -14.52 -0.72
CA ILE A 57 10.26 -14.52 0.30
C ILE A 57 9.51 -15.83 0.19
N THR A 58 9.37 -16.53 1.32
CA THR A 58 8.52 -17.71 1.44
C THR A 58 7.28 -17.32 2.24
N VAL A 59 6.08 -17.53 1.69
CA VAL A 59 4.79 -17.29 2.34
C VAL A 59 4.10 -18.63 2.55
N THR A 60 3.59 -18.87 3.75
CA THR A 60 2.82 -20.06 4.10
C THR A 60 1.44 -19.67 4.61
N CYS A 61 0.40 -20.33 4.13
CA CYS A 61 -0.97 -20.21 4.61
C CYS A 61 -1.59 -21.60 4.69
N ASP A 62 -2.10 -21.97 5.85
CA ASP A 62 -2.67 -23.30 6.14
C ASP A 62 -1.80 -24.48 5.65
N GLY A 63 -0.48 -24.38 5.88
CA GLY A 63 0.50 -25.37 5.45
C GLY A 63 0.81 -25.40 3.94
N GLN A 64 0.14 -24.58 3.13
CA GLN A 64 0.47 -24.40 1.72
C GLN A 64 1.50 -23.29 1.56
N THR A 65 2.55 -23.53 0.79
CA THR A 65 3.69 -22.63 0.68
C THR A 65 3.86 -22.13 -0.76
N PHE A 66 4.21 -20.87 -0.88
CA PHE A 66 4.66 -20.22 -2.11
C PHE A 66 6.02 -19.56 -1.84
N ASP A 67 6.95 -19.70 -2.79
CA ASP A 67 8.27 -19.08 -2.74
C ASP A 67 8.47 -18.16 -3.94
N THR A 68 8.99 -16.95 -3.74
CA THR A 68 9.19 -15.98 -4.83
C THR A 68 10.21 -16.41 -5.86
N THR A 69 11.03 -17.45 -5.61
CA THR A 69 11.85 -18.08 -6.65
C THR A 69 11.04 -18.75 -7.76
N GLU A 70 9.73 -18.99 -7.52
CA GLU A 70 8.79 -19.49 -8.50
C GLU A 70 8.32 -18.40 -9.50
N VAL A 71 8.52 -17.11 -9.17
CA VAL A 71 8.20 -15.99 -10.06
C VAL A 71 9.18 -15.98 -11.22
N ASP A 72 8.65 -15.81 -12.45
CA ASP A 72 9.49 -15.71 -13.65
C ASP A 72 10.37 -14.46 -13.57
N LYS A 73 11.68 -14.66 -13.52
CA LYS A 73 12.68 -13.60 -13.40
C LYS A 73 12.78 -12.70 -14.64
N ASP A 74 12.28 -13.17 -15.77
CA ASP A 74 12.23 -12.38 -17.00
C ASP A 74 10.96 -11.52 -17.08
N ALA A 75 9.99 -11.72 -16.17
CA ALA A 75 8.85 -10.84 -16.05
C ALA A 75 9.27 -9.49 -15.43
N SER A 76 8.68 -8.40 -15.90
CA SER A 76 8.94 -7.03 -15.37
C SER A 76 8.69 -6.90 -13.88
N ASP A 77 7.89 -7.78 -13.31
CA ASP A 77 7.45 -7.78 -11.92
C ASP A 77 8.39 -8.59 -10.98
N ALA A 78 9.39 -9.28 -11.53
CA ALA A 78 10.28 -10.14 -10.75
C ALA A 78 11.18 -9.38 -9.77
N TYR A 79 11.49 -8.11 -10.07
CA TYR A 79 12.36 -7.28 -9.22
C TYR A 79 11.76 -7.06 -7.82
N GLY A 80 10.46 -6.83 -7.73
CA GLY A 80 9.76 -6.63 -6.46
C GLY A 80 9.51 -7.91 -5.66
N ALA A 81 9.73 -9.11 -6.25
CA ALA A 81 9.45 -10.39 -5.60
C ALA A 81 10.48 -10.80 -4.54
N TYR A 82 11.55 -10.02 -4.35
CA TYR A 82 12.59 -10.28 -3.36
C TYR A 82 12.41 -9.35 -2.16
N GLY A 83 12.51 -9.91 -0.96
CA GLY A 83 12.44 -9.14 0.28
C GLY A 83 13.80 -8.58 0.67
N ALA A 84 13.79 -7.42 1.30
CA ALA A 84 14.95 -6.86 1.97
C ALA A 84 14.49 -6.13 3.25
N TYR A 85 15.14 -6.30 4.35
CA TYR A 85 15.07 -5.52 5.59
C TYR A 85 13.71 -5.27 6.26
N SER A 86 12.60 -5.84 5.79
CA SER A 86 11.32 -5.64 6.48
C SER A 86 10.99 -6.80 7.39
N SER A 87 10.77 -6.50 8.66
CA SER A 87 10.34 -7.47 9.66
C SER A 87 8.84 -7.42 9.95
N GLU A 88 8.08 -6.55 9.28
CA GLU A 88 6.66 -6.33 9.54
C GLU A 88 5.86 -6.29 8.24
N GLY A 89 4.68 -6.91 8.27
CA GLY A 89 3.71 -6.93 7.19
C GLY A 89 2.29 -6.81 7.72
N TYR A 90 1.33 -6.81 6.79
CA TYR A 90 -0.09 -6.73 7.08
C TYR A 90 -0.87 -7.79 6.32
N VAL A 91 -1.70 -8.55 7.02
CA VAL A 91 -2.76 -9.36 6.42
C VAL A 91 -3.99 -8.47 6.32
N LEU A 92 -4.50 -8.27 5.12
CA LEU A 92 -5.62 -7.41 4.77
C LEU A 92 -6.78 -8.27 4.29
N HIS A 93 -7.91 -8.25 4.99
CA HIS A 93 -9.14 -8.87 4.55
C HIS A 93 -10.12 -7.79 4.11
N THR A 94 -10.45 -7.75 2.83
CA THR A 94 -11.33 -6.74 2.23
C THR A 94 -12.80 -7.06 2.47
N SER A 95 -13.66 -6.06 2.44
CA SER A 95 -15.10 -6.20 2.63
C SER A 95 -15.78 -7.12 1.60
N ASP A 96 -15.18 -7.34 0.44
CA ASP A 96 -15.65 -8.29 -0.59
C ASP A 96 -15.14 -9.73 -0.37
N GLY A 97 -14.37 -9.98 0.70
CA GLY A 97 -13.95 -11.31 1.14
C GLY A 97 -12.69 -11.84 0.48
N ARG A 98 -11.83 -10.96 -0.04
CA ARG A 98 -10.48 -11.30 -0.52
C ARG A 98 -9.46 -11.04 0.58
N THR A 99 -8.42 -11.87 0.64
CA THR A 99 -7.37 -11.73 1.66
C THR A 99 -6.00 -11.65 1.01
N TYR A 100 -5.24 -10.65 1.44
CA TYR A 100 -3.90 -10.36 0.93
C TYR A 100 -2.89 -10.24 2.07
N LEU A 101 -1.64 -10.56 1.77
CA LEU A 101 -0.48 -10.25 2.60
C LEU A 101 0.33 -9.16 1.92
N TYR A 102 0.50 -8.03 2.58
CA TYR A 102 1.35 -6.92 2.17
C TYR A 102 2.64 -6.95 2.96
N LEU A 103 3.78 -7.05 2.28
CA LEU A 103 5.12 -7.02 2.86
C LEU A 103 5.91 -5.87 2.28
N GLN A 104 6.38 -4.97 3.15
CA GLN A 104 7.29 -3.92 2.74
C GLN A 104 8.72 -4.46 2.65
N HIS A 105 9.46 -4.06 1.64
CA HIS A 105 10.90 -4.21 1.61
C HIS A 105 11.61 -2.90 1.26
N LEU A 106 12.89 -2.85 1.56
CA LEU A 106 13.77 -1.71 1.34
C LEU A 106 14.92 -2.13 0.43
N ASP A 107 15.19 -1.35 -0.60
CA ASP A 107 16.35 -1.46 -1.48
C ASP A 107 17.52 -0.56 -0.99
N ASP A 108 18.73 -0.81 -1.47
CA ASP A 108 19.98 -0.12 -1.10
C ASP A 108 19.96 1.40 -1.24
N ASN A 109 19.11 1.94 -2.11
CA ASN A 109 18.96 3.37 -2.35
C ASN A 109 17.78 4.00 -1.60
N ASP A 110 17.31 3.40 -0.51
CA ASP A 110 16.12 3.81 0.24
C ASP A 110 14.83 3.78 -0.61
N TYR A 111 14.83 3.01 -1.71
CA TYR A 111 13.59 2.68 -2.39
C TYR A 111 12.84 1.65 -1.57
N ARG A 112 11.55 1.88 -1.40
CA ARG A 112 10.67 1.02 -0.64
C ARG A 112 9.59 0.49 -1.55
N TYR A 113 9.30 -0.80 -1.37
CA TYR A 113 8.32 -1.51 -2.16
C TYR A 113 7.40 -2.27 -1.23
N VAL A 114 6.15 -2.41 -1.63
CA VAL A 114 5.19 -3.31 -0.99
C VAL A 114 4.98 -4.50 -1.92
N ASN A 115 5.39 -5.69 -1.49
CA ASN A 115 5.08 -6.94 -2.16
C ASN A 115 3.71 -7.42 -1.72
N VAL A 116 2.92 -7.90 -2.65
CA VAL A 116 1.55 -8.35 -2.42
C VAL A 116 1.40 -9.81 -2.77
N PHE A 117 0.82 -10.56 -1.84
CA PHE A 117 0.48 -11.97 -2.01
C PHE A 117 -1.01 -12.15 -1.75
N ARG A 118 -1.67 -12.98 -2.54
CA ARG A 118 -3.05 -13.38 -2.34
C ARG A 118 -3.11 -14.65 -1.52
N LEU A 119 -4.02 -14.74 -0.54
CA LEU A 119 -4.11 -15.86 0.41
C LEU A 119 -5.41 -16.65 0.31
N ASP A 120 -6.50 -16.06 -0.16
CA ASP A 120 -7.87 -16.59 -0.12
C ASP A 120 -8.19 -17.71 -1.14
N GLN A 121 -7.17 -18.28 -1.78
CA GLN A 121 -7.32 -19.33 -2.80
C GLN A 121 -6.65 -20.66 -2.40
N GLY A 122 -6.45 -20.88 -1.12
CA GLY A 122 -5.86 -22.09 -0.54
C GLY A 122 -4.32 -22.06 -0.56
N ARG A 123 -3.65 -21.89 -1.72
CA ARG A 123 -2.20 -21.69 -1.79
C ARG A 123 -1.89 -20.20 -1.96
N PRO A 124 -0.95 -19.64 -1.20
CA PRO A 124 -0.47 -18.27 -1.44
C PRO A 124 0.03 -18.11 -2.88
N SER A 125 -0.19 -16.95 -3.47
CA SER A 125 0.30 -16.60 -4.80
C SER A 125 0.77 -15.15 -4.85
N TYR A 126 1.82 -14.88 -5.63
CA TYR A 126 2.32 -13.53 -5.80
C TYR A 126 1.43 -12.73 -6.76
N VAL A 127 1.05 -11.53 -6.33
CA VAL A 127 0.23 -10.60 -7.11
C VAL A 127 1.11 -9.61 -7.87
N GLY A 128 2.09 -9.02 -7.17
CA GLY A 128 2.94 -7.98 -7.72
C GLY A 128 3.56 -7.12 -6.63
N TYR A 129 4.10 -5.98 -7.00
CA TYR A 129 4.66 -5.00 -6.07
C TYR A 129 4.39 -3.56 -6.52
N GLU A 130 4.45 -2.64 -5.58
CA GLU A 130 4.38 -1.20 -5.82
C GLU A 130 5.46 -0.46 -5.03
N GLY A 131 6.00 0.60 -5.63
CA GLY A 131 7.04 1.46 -5.04
C GLY A 131 6.48 2.35 -3.93
N MET A 132 6.16 1.78 -2.79
CA MET A 132 5.47 2.42 -1.68
C MET A 132 5.99 1.96 -0.33
N ALA A 133 5.66 2.73 0.71
CA ALA A 133 6.01 2.42 2.08
C ALA A 133 4.91 2.89 3.04
N TRP A 134 4.74 2.20 4.16
CA TRP A 134 3.86 2.71 5.22
C TRP A 134 4.58 3.55 6.27
N TYR A 135 5.89 3.68 6.26
CA TYR A 135 6.64 4.48 7.24
C TYR A 135 5.93 4.54 8.59
N ASN A 136 5.86 5.34 9.41
CA ASN A 136 5.17 5.39 10.69
C ASN A 136 3.62 5.29 10.60
N ALA A 137 3.06 5.01 9.43
CA ALA A 137 1.65 4.74 9.26
C ALA A 137 1.35 3.26 9.51
N GLN A 138 0.12 2.98 9.94
CA GLN A 138 -0.40 1.63 10.07
C GLN A 138 -1.52 1.43 9.05
N ILE A 139 -1.55 0.28 8.41
CA ILE A 139 -2.69 -0.12 7.60
C ILE A 139 -3.74 -0.70 8.57
N LEU A 140 -4.77 0.08 8.87
CA LEU A 140 -5.83 -0.29 9.82
C LEU A 140 -7.11 -0.74 9.12
N ASP A 141 -7.31 -0.32 7.87
CA ASP A 141 -8.50 -0.57 7.08
C ASP A 141 -8.08 -0.83 5.63
N PRO A 142 -8.35 -2.00 5.04
CA PRO A 142 -8.00 -2.30 3.65
C PRO A 142 -8.72 -1.42 2.62
N ASP A 143 -9.84 -0.81 2.99
CA ASP A 143 -10.61 0.08 2.12
C ASP A 143 -10.13 1.54 2.21
N SER A 144 -9.28 1.89 3.20
CA SER A 144 -8.78 3.26 3.38
C SER A 144 -7.52 3.32 4.23
N PHE A 145 -6.35 3.36 3.62
CA PHE A 145 -5.06 3.47 4.30
C PHE A 145 -4.13 4.47 3.62
N MET A 146 -3.08 4.89 4.33
CA MET A 146 -2.10 5.84 3.83
C MET A 146 -0.80 5.13 3.50
N LEU A 147 -0.29 5.32 2.29
CA LEU A 147 1.05 4.90 1.90
C LEU A 147 1.85 6.10 1.40
N TYR A 148 3.17 5.95 1.47
CA TYR A 148 4.14 6.95 1.03
C TYR A 148 4.84 6.46 -0.24
N THR A 149 5.08 7.38 -1.16
CA THR A 149 5.86 7.14 -2.37
C THR A 149 7.02 8.14 -2.40
N ARG A 150 8.20 7.68 -2.79
CA ARG A 150 9.32 8.56 -3.07
C ARG A 150 9.03 9.35 -4.34
N LEU A 151 9.18 10.65 -4.25
CA LEU A 151 8.96 11.61 -5.33
C LEU A 151 10.24 12.38 -5.59
N ASP A 152 10.73 12.36 -6.84
CA ASP A 152 11.94 13.07 -7.26
C ASP A 152 11.57 14.32 -8.08
N VAL A 153 10.78 15.21 -7.47
CA VAL A 153 10.24 16.43 -8.10
C VAL A 153 10.79 17.65 -7.39
N LEU A 154 11.75 18.40 -7.99
CA LEU A 154 12.57 19.50 -7.42
C LEU A 154 13.31 19.14 -6.12
N GLY A 155 13.68 17.90 -5.98
CA GLY A 155 14.31 17.30 -4.81
C GLY A 155 13.69 15.94 -4.52
N THR A 156 14.21 15.25 -3.54
CA THR A 156 13.67 13.94 -3.12
C THR A 156 12.79 14.14 -1.88
N TYR A 157 11.54 13.74 -1.97
CA TYR A 157 10.54 13.82 -0.92
C TYR A 157 9.82 12.50 -0.79
N TYR A 158 9.12 12.34 0.33
CA TYR A 158 8.07 11.34 0.45
C TYR A 158 6.71 12.04 0.44
N GLY A 159 5.91 11.72 -0.56
CA GLY A 159 4.52 12.13 -0.65
C GLY A 159 3.60 11.01 -0.24
N MET A 160 2.49 11.33 0.39
CA MET A 160 1.48 10.35 0.76
C MET A 160 0.17 10.58 0.01
N LYS A 161 -0.51 9.48 -0.28
CA LYS A 161 -1.89 9.42 -0.77
C LYS A 161 -2.70 8.46 0.09
N ARG A 162 -4.01 8.56 -0.01
CA ARG A 162 -4.92 7.54 0.48
C ARG A 162 -5.06 6.45 -0.56
N TYR A 163 -5.00 5.21 -0.13
CA TYR A 163 -5.12 4.03 -0.95
C TYR A 163 -6.23 3.11 -0.44
N HIS A 164 -6.67 2.23 -1.29
CA HIS A 164 -7.50 1.07 -1.01
C HIS A 164 -6.94 -0.13 -1.77
N VAL A 165 -7.37 -1.33 -1.42
CA VAL A 165 -7.00 -2.55 -2.17
C VAL A 165 -7.90 -2.62 -3.40
N ASP A 166 -7.32 -2.65 -4.59
CA ASP A 166 -8.05 -2.75 -5.86
C ASP A 166 -8.52 -4.20 -6.16
N GLU A 167 -9.15 -4.40 -7.32
CA GLU A 167 -9.62 -5.72 -7.75
C GLU A 167 -8.48 -6.72 -7.99
N ALA A 168 -7.29 -6.27 -8.34
CA ALA A 168 -6.10 -7.10 -8.52
C ALA A 168 -5.41 -7.43 -7.20
N GLY A 169 -5.69 -6.67 -6.14
CA GLY A 169 -5.06 -6.79 -4.83
C GLY A 169 -3.95 -5.78 -4.59
N LEU A 170 -3.65 -4.90 -5.54
CA LEU A 170 -2.64 -3.87 -5.42
C LEU A 170 -3.20 -2.60 -4.76
N PRO A 171 -2.35 -1.78 -4.13
CA PRO A 171 -2.78 -0.48 -3.62
C PRO A 171 -3.12 0.47 -4.77
N ALA A 172 -4.35 0.95 -4.80
CA ALA A 172 -4.85 1.94 -5.76
C ALA A 172 -5.33 3.20 -5.04
N SER A 173 -5.28 4.35 -5.71
CA SER A 173 -5.66 5.64 -5.14
C SER A 173 -6.51 6.44 -6.12
N ASP A 174 -7.59 7.02 -5.60
CA ASP A 174 -8.42 8.01 -6.31
C ASP A 174 -7.93 9.45 -6.12
N ASP A 175 -6.94 9.68 -5.23
CA ASP A 175 -6.36 11.00 -5.01
C ASP A 175 -5.53 11.43 -6.22
N GLU A 176 -5.77 12.62 -6.75
CA GLU A 176 -5.03 13.17 -7.89
C GLU A 176 -3.59 13.56 -7.52
N ALA A 177 -3.35 13.95 -6.27
CA ALA A 177 -2.05 14.47 -5.84
C ALA A 177 -1.57 13.91 -4.50
N TYR A 178 -0.26 13.78 -4.38
CA TYR A 178 0.42 13.48 -3.13
C TYR A 178 0.49 14.72 -2.25
N VAL A 179 0.33 14.52 -0.95
CA VAL A 179 0.61 15.52 0.08
C VAL A 179 2.04 15.30 0.57
N ILE A 180 2.86 16.35 0.59
CA ILE A 180 4.23 16.31 1.05
C ILE A 180 4.28 16.82 2.50
N ASN A 181 4.65 15.93 3.43
CA ASN A 181 4.67 16.24 4.85
C ASN A 181 5.90 17.05 5.29
N GLU A 182 7.03 16.79 4.66
CA GLU A 182 8.30 17.40 5.01
C GLU A 182 8.96 17.93 3.73
N SER A 183 8.86 19.23 3.50
CA SER A 183 9.56 19.88 2.41
C SER A 183 10.54 20.89 2.94
N SER A 184 11.74 20.90 2.36
CA SER A 184 12.69 21.97 2.58
C SER A 184 12.21 23.27 1.92
N MET A 185 12.54 24.41 2.53
CA MET A 185 12.33 25.68 1.87
C MET A 185 13.24 25.76 0.64
N LEU A 186 12.64 25.84 -0.52
CA LEU A 186 13.32 26.08 -1.80
C LEU A 186 13.40 27.59 -2.07
N ARG A 187 14.33 27.98 -2.93
CA ARG A 187 14.47 29.38 -3.38
C ARG A 187 14.58 29.41 -4.90
N SER A 188 13.73 30.20 -5.54
CA SER A 188 13.81 30.38 -6.99
C SER A 188 15.14 31.01 -7.39
N THR A 189 15.81 30.48 -8.41
CA THR A 189 17.04 31.03 -8.99
C THR A 189 16.78 31.93 -10.20
N ARG A 190 15.54 31.96 -10.66
CA ARG A 190 15.02 32.78 -11.76
C ARG A 190 13.56 33.10 -11.50
N ASP A 191 13.00 34.01 -12.27
CA ASP A 191 11.56 34.23 -12.27
C ASP A 191 10.82 33.00 -12.75
N LEU A 192 9.76 32.59 -12.03
CA LEU A 192 8.93 31.42 -12.34
C LEU A 192 7.55 31.88 -12.75
N ALA A 193 7.13 31.51 -13.95
CA ALA A 193 5.72 31.60 -14.31
C ALA A 193 4.93 30.52 -13.55
N VAL A 194 3.88 30.93 -12.87
CA VAL A 194 3.04 30.05 -12.05
C VAL A 194 1.57 30.37 -12.30
N THR A 195 0.73 29.37 -12.09
CA THR A 195 -0.72 29.56 -12.00
C THR A 195 -1.13 29.49 -10.54
N ILE A 196 -1.73 30.57 -10.05
CA ILE A 196 -2.28 30.61 -8.69
C ILE A 196 -3.68 30.03 -8.73
N LEU A 197 -3.92 28.98 -7.95
CA LEU A 197 -5.25 28.45 -7.75
C LEU A 197 -5.90 29.13 -6.54
N GLU A 198 -6.93 29.92 -6.80
CA GLU A 198 -7.68 30.63 -5.78
C GLU A 198 -8.63 29.69 -5.03
N LYS A 199 -9.03 30.08 -3.81
CA LYS A 199 -9.95 29.29 -2.97
C LYS A 199 -11.31 29.01 -3.61
N ASN A 200 -11.72 29.81 -4.57
CA ASN A 200 -12.96 29.66 -5.33
C ASN A 200 -12.80 28.76 -6.58
N GLY A 201 -11.58 28.19 -6.78
CA GLY A 201 -11.26 27.35 -7.94
C GLY A 201 -10.90 28.14 -9.21
N SER A 202 -10.82 29.47 -9.17
CA SER A 202 -10.33 30.26 -10.30
C SER A 202 -8.78 30.21 -10.37
N GLU A 203 -8.27 30.30 -11.58
CA GLU A 203 -6.82 30.30 -11.87
C GLU A 203 -6.39 31.70 -12.31
N THR A 204 -5.21 32.13 -11.83
CA THR A 204 -4.61 33.42 -12.19
C THR A 204 -3.12 33.22 -12.51
N GLU A 205 -2.72 33.65 -13.68
CA GLU A 205 -1.30 33.67 -14.07
C GLU A 205 -0.52 34.70 -13.23
N ALA A 206 0.61 34.29 -12.71
CA ALA A 206 1.49 35.14 -11.92
C ALA A 206 2.97 34.84 -12.19
N THR A 207 3.86 35.73 -11.72
CA THR A 207 5.30 35.51 -11.73
C THR A 207 5.82 35.53 -10.30
N VAL A 208 6.48 34.45 -9.90
CA VAL A 208 7.25 34.39 -8.66
C VAL A 208 8.66 34.92 -8.95
N PRO A 209 9.09 36.05 -8.35
CA PRO A 209 10.42 36.63 -8.63
C PRO A 209 11.55 35.70 -8.20
N SER A 210 12.69 35.82 -8.87
CA SER A 210 13.95 35.21 -8.46
C SER A 210 14.30 35.57 -7.00
N GLY A 211 14.79 34.60 -6.26
CA GLY A 211 15.12 34.76 -4.83
C GLY A 211 13.93 34.50 -3.87
N THR A 212 12.73 34.32 -4.38
CA THR A 212 11.57 34.00 -3.54
C THR A 212 11.69 32.61 -2.91
N GLY A 213 11.46 32.53 -1.59
CA GLY A 213 11.36 31.25 -0.86
C GLY A 213 9.97 30.63 -1.01
N TYR A 214 9.91 29.32 -1.22
CA TYR A 214 8.66 28.56 -1.29
C TYR A 214 8.87 27.14 -0.79
N THR A 215 7.79 26.46 -0.47
CA THR A 215 7.75 25.05 -0.09
C THR A 215 6.76 24.30 -0.99
N ILE A 216 7.08 23.06 -1.34
CA ILE A 216 6.16 22.20 -2.05
C ILE A 216 5.24 21.57 -1.01
N PHE A 217 3.96 21.65 -1.26
CA PHE A 217 2.94 21.17 -0.34
C PHE A 217 2.17 19.98 -0.95
N ARG A 218 1.93 20.01 -2.27
CA ARG A 218 1.28 18.95 -3.04
C ARG A 218 2.00 18.77 -4.38
N THR A 219 1.86 17.58 -4.96
CA THR A 219 2.30 17.29 -6.34
C THR A 219 1.58 16.06 -6.87
N ASP A 220 1.35 16.02 -8.16
CA ASP A 220 0.90 14.81 -8.89
C ASP A 220 2.05 13.83 -9.21
N GLY A 221 3.29 14.19 -8.83
CA GLY A 221 4.51 13.44 -9.16
C GLY A 221 5.20 13.90 -10.43
N ALA A 222 4.58 14.77 -11.22
CA ALA A 222 5.12 15.33 -12.46
C ALA A 222 5.16 16.86 -12.45
N SER A 223 4.23 17.50 -11.75
CA SER A 223 4.12 18.95 -11.63
C SER A 223 3.91 19.37 -10.18
N TYR A 224 3.83 20.68 -9.92
CA TYR A 224 3.67 21.27 -8.59
C TYR A 224 2.34 21.96 -8.44
N ALA A 225 1.81 21.87 -7.25
CA ALA A 225 0.71 22.69 -6.80
C ALA A 225 1.00 23.31 -5.44
#